data_59127c95be97fbd4898ee7f24a0f6746
#
_entry.id   59127c95be97fbd4898ee7f24a0f6746
#
_cell.length_a   1.000
_cell.length_b   1.000
_cell.length_c   1.000
_cell.angle_alpha   90.00
_cell.angle_beta   90.00
_cell.angle_gamma   90.00
#
_symmetry.space_group_name_H-M   'P 1'
#
loop_
_entity.id
_entity.type
_entity.pdbx_description
1 polymer ?
#
loop_
_entity_poly.entity_id
_entity_poly.type
_entity_poly.pdbx_seq_one_letter_code
_entity_poly.pdbx_strand_id
1 'polypeptide(L)'
;MSLIGIKNLPKYVYKADSTRPHTFHDQAYGGFNNQGSTAPIANIHYPGPDGYKVAAKSNRPMVYGEYCHLNVYNRSELVTDPGIRSDWALALAPTWENMYQTRGVLGGSIWSGIDDIFQLPDGNAVGYGAWGPIDGWRRPKPEYWDMKKIYSPVKVLTEALSPANELVVDVENRYTYLNMDEIKIAWQYGKEKGTVSASIPPSGDGKIRIPIANPDKANELYLSFTDPRGFVVDEYLIPVGEQKQNELPQWLSQPTKLKVGKKAYVISGKNFSCEISRLNGQILSLKKAGKEVLKGGPWLMALPLTGGGCYPNHNANTPVYNDLCSDWKAVEVKAHKEESNVIVTVTGSYKEFEGSYRLTVNANGELAVEYQFKALQNVNPRQWGLVFEAPQDYDRTFWRRKGMWSVYPDDHISRPTGTADLFYQGLPVQTNPRIQPSWSWSKDFNELGSNDFRATRRNIWYAGLCDGNG
;
A
#
# COMPACT_ATOMS: atom_id res chain seq x y z
N MET A 1 -34.66 -21.69 6.46
CA MET A 1 -34.33 -22.97 7.11
C MET A 1 -34.61 -22.81 8.60
N SER A 2 -35.34 -23.73 9.21
CA SER A 2 -35.65 -23.61 10.63
C SER A 2 -34.41 -23.89 11.47
N LEU A 3 -34.22 -23.15 12.58
CA LEU A 3 -33.18 -23.37 13.61
C LEU A 3 -33.03 -24.84 14.07
N ILE A 4 -34.09 -25.64 13.92
CA ILE A 4 -34.14 -27.06 14.26
C ILE A 4 -33.30 -27.90 13.30
N GLY A 5 -33.23 -27.56 12.03
CA GLY A 5 -32.41 -28.26 11.03
C GLY A 5 -30.92 -28.12 11.28
N ILE A 6 -30.48 -26.93 11.65
CA ILE A 6 -29.03 -26.63 11.89
C ILE A 6 -28.51 -27.34 13.15
N LYS A 7 -29.32 -27.45 14.19
CA LYS A 7 -28.92 -28.16 15.43
C LYS A 7 -28.68 -29.66 15.24
N ASN A 8 -29.31 -30.28 14.26
CA ASN A 8 -29.18 -31.70 13.98
C ASN A 8 -28.11 -32.02 12.91
N LEU A 9 -27.67 -31.03 12.14
CA LEU A 9 -26.67 -31.23 11.09
C LEU A 9 -25.40 -31.94 11.57
N PRO A 10 -24.80 -31.61 12.75
CA PRO A 10 -23.64 -32.31 13.26
C PRO A 10 -23.84 -33.81 13.41
N LYS A 11 -25.04 -34.24 13.82
CA LYS A 11 -25.37 -35.67 13.99
C LYS A 11 -25.40 -36.42 12.65
N TYR A 12 -25.90 -35.77 11.59
CA TYR A 12 -25.91 -36.36 10.24
C TYR A 12 -24.50 -36.45 9.67
N VAL A 13 -23.70 -35.39 9.82
CA VAL A 13 -22.29 -35.38 9.37
C VAL A 13 -21.50 -36.45 10.12
N TYR A 14 -21.61 -36.53 11.44
CA TYR A 14 -20.93 -37.54 12.22
C TYR A 14 -21.36 -38.97 11.86
N LYS A 15 -22.65 -39.18 11.54
CA LYS A 15 -23.16 -40.48 11.08
C LYS A 15 -22.59 -40.87 9.72
N ALA A 16 -22.36 -39.88 8.85
CA ALA A 16 -21.81 -40.12 7.54
C ALA A 16 -20.27 -40.32 7.56
N ASP A 17 -19.58 -39.57 8.38
CA ASP A 17 -18.12 -39.69 8.60
C ASP A 17 -17.78 -39.35 10.06
N SER A 18 -17.50 -40.38 10.85
CA SER A 18 -17.09 -40.26 12.27
C SER A 18 -15.58 -40.12 12.44
N THR A 19 -14.79 -40.22 11.35
CA THR A 19 -13.33 -40.24 11.40
C THR A 19 -12.69 -38.85 11.43
N ARG A 20 -13.44 -37.82 11.05
CA ARG A 20 -12.95 -36.44 10.97
C ARG A 20 -13.74 -35.50 11.90
N PRO A 21 -13.06 -34.59 12.61
CA PRO A 21 -13.76 -33.54 13.32
C PRO A 21 -14.45 -32.59 12.31
N HIS A 22 -15.62 -32.11 12.67
CA HIS A 22 -16.42 -31.26 11.82
C HIS A 22 -16.75 -29.92 12.48
N THR A 23 -17.02 -28.94 11.65
CA THR A 23 -17.59 -27.66 12.03
C THR A 23 -18.71 -27.28 11.07
N PHE A 24 -19.49 -26.30 11.40
CA PHE A 24 -20.46 -25.71 10.48
C PHE A 24 -20.61 -24.22 10.74
N HIS A 25 -21.13 -23.56 9.74
CA HIS A 25 -21.41 -22.15 9.72
C HIS A 25 -22.93 -21.96 9.76
N ASP A 26 -23.45 -21.12 10.64
CA ASP A 26 -24.86 -20.75 10.65
C ASP A 26 -25.11 -19.44 9.91
N GLN A 27 -26.31 -18.91 9.97
CA GLN A 27 -26.71 -17.71 9.24
C GLN A 27 -26.31 -16.39 9.92
N ALA A 28 -25.53 -16.40 10.99
CA ALA A 28 -25.11 -15.19 11.68
C ALA A 28 -23.99 -14.50 10.91
N TYR A 29 -24.22 -13.27 10.53
CA TYR A 29 -23.20 -12.38 9.99
C TYR A 29 -22.34 -11.86 11.12
N GLY A 30 -21.25 -12.54 11.39
CA GLY A 30 -20.32 -12.18 12.45
C GLY A 30 -20.58 -12.90 13.78
N GLY A 31 -19.56 -12.91 14.61
CA GLY A 31 -19.59 -13.52 15.91
C GLY A 31 -19.50 -15.06 15.90
N PHE A 32 -19.98 -15.67 16.97
CA PHE A 32 -19.81 -17.09 17.23
C PHE A 32 -20.90 -17.92 16.56
N ASN A 33 -20.61 -18.51 15.42
CA ASN A 33 -21.60 -19.13 14.54
C ASN A 33 -22.17 -20.47 15.01
N ASN A 34 -21.44 -21.23 15.84
CA ASN A 34 -21.92 -22.52 16.30
C ASN A 34 -21.84 -22.66 17.83
N GLN A 35 -22.05 -21.56 18.56
CA GLN A 35 -21.86 -21.46 20.00
C GLN A 35 -22.67 -22.50 20.80
N GLY A 36 -23.91 -22.71 20.44
CA GLY A 36 -24.80 -23.62 21.12
C GLY A 36 -24.77 -25.06 20.60
N SER A 37 -23.81 -25.40 19.72
CA SER A 37 -23.73 -26.72 19.10
C SER A 37 -22.82 -27.69 19.86
N THR A 38 -22.94 -28.97 19.52
CA THR A 38 -22.05 -30.04 19.95
C THR A 38 -20.93 -30.32 18.96
N ALA A 39 -20.75 -29.48 17.93
CA ALA A 39 -19.66 -29.64 16.95
C ALA A 39 -18.30 -29.61 17.67
N PRO A 40 -17.37 -30.50 17.32
CA PRO A 40 -16.07 -30.58 18.00
C PRO A 40 -15.20 -29.34 17.72
N ILE A 41 -15.42 -28.65 16.62
CA ILE A 41 -14.70 -27.41 16.25
C ILE A 41 -15.66 -26.23 16.34
N ALA A 42 -15.25 -25.21 17.09
CA ALA A 42 -15.94 -23.92 17.13
C ALA A 42 -15.70 -23.14 15.85
N ASN A 43 -16.69 -22.38 15.41
CA ASN A 43 -16.62 -21.49 14.26
C ASN A 43 -16.93 -20.06 14.68
N ILE A 44 -16.06 -19.15 14.37
CA ILE A 44 -16.30 -17.72 14.54
C ILE A 44 -16.17 -17.01 13.19
N HIS A 45 -17.07 -16.05 12.94
CA HIS A 45 -17.20 -15.39 11.65
C HIS A 45 -16.99 -13.89 11.82
N TYR A 46 -16.07 -13.31 11.05
CA TYR A 46 -15.64 -11.91 11.18
C TYR A 46 -15.34 -11.47 12.61
N PRO A 47 -14.43 -12.16 13.33
CA PRO A 47 -14.19 -11.89 14.74
C PRO A 47 -13.51 -10.53 15.00
N GLY A 48 -13.09 -9.83 13.97
CA GLY A 48 -12.32 -8.60 14.07
C GLY A 48 -10.89 -8.82 14.60
N PRO A 49 -10.14 -7.75 14.86
CA PRO A 49 -8.73 -7.83 15.25
C PRO A 49 -8.54 -8.50 16.62
N ASP A 50 -9.54 -8.48 17.49
CA ASP A 50 -9.53 -9.08 18.82
C ASP A 50 -10.10 -10.50 18.87
N GLY A 51 -10.41 -11.11 17.75
CA GLY A 51 -10.97 -12.46 17.65
C GLY A 51 -10.15 -13.53 18.37
N TYR A 52 -8.84 -13.38 18.40
CA TYR A 52 -7.93 -14.28 19.11
C TYR A 52 -8.20 -14.32 20.62
N LYS A 53 -8.68 -13.22 21.22
CA LYS A 53 -9.06 -13.18 22.66
C LYS A 53 -10.28 -14.05 22.94
N VAL A 54 -11.18 -14.19 21.98
CA VAL A 54 -12.35 -15.09 22.06
C VAL A 54 -11.88 -16.53 21.91
N ALA A 55 -11.02 -16.78 20.93
CA ALA A 55 -10.46 -18.11 20.69
C ALA A 55 -9.66 -18.65 21.87
N ALA A 56 -8.85 -17.80 22.51
CA ALA A 56 -8.05 -18.17 23.68
C ALA A 56 -8.89 -18.62 24.90
N LYS A 57 -10.16 -18.18 24.96
CA LYS A 57 -11.11 -18.56 26.05
C LYS A 57 -12.02 -19.72 25.66
N SER A 58 -11.93 -20.20 24.41
CA SER A 58 -12.75 -21.30 23.94
C SER A 58 -12.31 -22.63 24.57
N ASN A 59 -13.28 -23.46 24.94
CA ASN A 59 -13.05 -24.83 25.37
C ASN A 59 -12.98 -25.85 24.24
N ARG A 60 -13.08 -25.35 22.98
CA ARG A 60 -12.98 -26.14 21.74
C ARG A 60 -11.96 -25.50 20.82
N PRO A 61 -11.24 -26.28 20.00
CA PRO A 61 -10.49 -25.72 18.88
C PRO A 61 -11.39 -24.85 18.02
N MET A 62 -10.85 -23.77 17.45
CA MET A 62 -11.62 -22.76 16.74
C MET A 62 -11.08 -22.51 15.35
N VAL A 63 -11.96 -22.40 14.38
CA VAL A 63 -11.67 -21.93 13.03
C VAL A 63 -12.36 -20.58 12.79
N TYR A 64 -11.69 -19.67 12.06
CA TYR A 64 -12.32 -18.44 11.56
C TYR A 64 -13.00 -18.78 10.24
N GLY A 65 -14.32 -18.88 10.26
CA GLY A 65 -15.11 -19.27 9.10
C GLY A 65 -14.93 -18.30 7.94
N GLU A 66 -14.94 -17.00 8.26
CA GLU A 66 -14.54 -15.92 7.36
C GLU A 66 -13.87 -14.81 8.17
N TYR A 67 -12.84 -14.16 7.58
CA TYR A 67 -12.16 -13.05 8.23
C TYR A 67 -11.46 -12.14 7.21
N CYS A 68 -11.07 -10.97 7.63
CA CYS A 68 -10.33 -9.97 6.85
C CYS A 68 -10.92 -9.70 5.46
N HIS A 69 -12.27 -9.58 5.40
CA HIS A 69 -12.96 -9.19 4.19
C HIS A 69 -12.49 -7.81 3.73
N LEU A 70 -11.94 -7.73 2.52
CA LEU A 70 -11.69 -6.45 1.87
C LEU A 70 -13.04 -5.90 1.40
N ASN A 71 -13.66 -5.09 2.25
CA ASN A 71 -14.94 -4.49 1.93
C ASN A 71 -14.79 -3.42 0.84
N VAL A 72 -15.07 -3.81 -0.39
CA VAL A 72 -14.98 -2.95 -1.58
C VAL A 72 -16.34 -2.48 -2.10
N TYR A 73 -17.42 -2.85 -1.43
CA TYR A 73 -18.76 -2.41 -1.83
C TYR A 73 -18.85 -0.90 -1.86
N ASN A 74 -19.23 -0.35 -3.00
CA ASN A 74 -19.50 1.08 -3.16
C ASN A 74 -18.36 1.99 -2.67
N ARG A 75 -17.13 1.49 -2.75
CA ARG A 75 -15.93 2.23 -2.42
C ARG A 75 -15.38 2.88 -3.68
N SER A 76 -15.87 4.05 -4.00
CA SER A 76 -15.34 4.84 -5.12
C SER A 76 -13.85 5.13 -4.98
N GLU A 77 -13.33 5.21 -3.75
CA GLU A 77 -11.91 5.39 -3.48
C GLU A 77 -11.02 4.30 -4.10
N LEU A 78 -11.51 3.06 -4.16
CA LEU A 78 -10.75 1.96 -4.79
C LEU A 78 -10.66 2.10 -6.32
N VAL A 79 -11.60 2.81 -6.92
CA VAL A 79 -11.56 3.14 -8.35
C VAL A 79 -10.59 4.29 -8.62
N THR A 80 -10.57 5.29 -7.76
CA THR A 80 -9.71 6.47 -7.90
C THR A 80 -8.30 6.24 -7.38
N ASP A 81 -8.15 5.44 -6.33
CA ASP A 81 -6.87 5.14 -5.66
C ASP A 81 -6.69 3.64 -5.42
N PRO A 82 -6.18 2.89 -6.40
CA PRO A 82 -5.88 1.48 -6.24
C PRO A 82 -4.84 1.18 -5.14
N GLY A 83 -4.05 2.18 -4.75
CA GLY A 83 -3.04 2.04 -3.69
C GLY A 83 -3.59 1.67 -2.32
N ILE A 84 -4.86 1.98 -2.05
CA ILE A 84 -5.56 1.59 -0.82
C ILE A 84 -5.59 0.06 -0.65
N ARG A 85 -5.56 -0.71 -1.73
CA ARG A 85 -5.53 -2.17 -1.67
C ARG A 85 -4.33 -2.73 -0.90
N SER A 86 -3.20 -2.06 -0.99
CA SER A 86 -2.00 -2.44 -0.22
C SER A 86 -2.13 -2.21 1.29
N ASP A 87 -3.13 -1.44 1.73
CA ASP A 87 -3.40 -1.23 3.16
C ASP A 87 -4.10 -2.42 3.81
N TRP A 88 -4.65 -3.34 3.03
CA TRP A 88 -5.25 -4.56 3.53
C TRP A 88 -4.25 -5.40 4.34
N ALA A 89 -2.98 -5.41 3.94
CA ALA A 89 -1.91 -6.07 4.67
C ALA A 89 -1.76 -5.58 6.11
N LEU A 90 -2.03 -4.29 6.37
CA LEU A 90 -1.96 -3.70 7.72
C LEU A 90 -3.00 -4.31 8.68
N ALA A 91 -4.12 -4.80 8.16
CA ALA A 91 -5.14 -5.50 8.95
C ALA A 91 -4.89 -7.01 8.99
N LEU A 92 -4.51 -7.61 7.87
CA LEU A 92 -4.32 -9.06 7.75
C LEU A 92 -3.10 -9.54 8.56
N ALA A 93 -1.97 -8.83 8.48
CA ALA A 93 -0.73 -9.27 9.12
C ALA A 93 -0.87 -9.45 10.65
N PRO A 94 -1.32 -8.46 11.44
CA PRO A 94 -1.50 -8.64 12.86
C PRO A 94 -2.61 -9.64 13.20
N THR A 95 -3.67 -9.73 12.39
CA THR A 95 -4.73 -10.72 12.60
C THR A 95 -4.19 -12.13 12.44
N TRP A 96 -3.43 -12.39 11.37
CA TRP A 96 -2.81 -13.69 11.13
C TRP A 96 -1.79 -14.05 12.22
N GLU A 97 -0.95 -13.09 12.62
CA GLU A 97 0.06 -13.34 13.67
C GLU A 97 -0.61 -13.71 15.01
N ASN A 98 -1.65 -12.98 15.39
CA ASN A 98 -2.44 -13.29 16.59
C ASN A 98 -3.12 -14.67 16.49
N MET A 99 -3.65 -15.04 15.32
CA MET A 99 -4.22 -16.36 15.08
C MET A 99 -3.17 -17.47 15.24
N TYR A 100 -2.01 -17.28 14.61
CA TYR A 100 -0.90 -18.24 14.62
C TYR A 100 -0.38 -18.50 16.06
N GLN A 101 -0.24 -17.45 16.86
CA GLN A 101 0.27 -17.55 18.23
C GLN A 101 -0.78 -18.04 19.23
N THR A 102 -2.07 -18.07 18.88
CA THR A 102 -3.12 -18.43 19.82
C THR A 102 -3.39 -19.92 19.81
N ARG A 103 -3.09 -20.57 20.93
CA ARG A 103 -3.36 -22.01 21.10
C ARG A 103 -4.85 -22.31 20.88
N GLY A 104 -5.13 -23.31 20.06
CA GLY A 104 -6.48 -23.76 19.76
C GLY A 104 -7.10 -23.12 18.54
N VAL A 105 -6.48 -22.11 17.94
CA VAL A 105 -6.87 -21.60 16.61
C VAL A 105 -6.31 -22.56 15.55
N LEU A 106 -7.19 -23.06 14.69
CA LEU A 106 -6.85 -24.02 13.63
C LEU A 106 -6.53 -23.32 12.29
N GLY A 107 -6.82 -22.03 12.19
CA GLY A 107 -6.71 -21.24 10.98
C GLY A 107 -8.02 -20.57 10.60
N GLY A 108 -8.13 -20.13 9.37
CA GLY A 108 -9.34 -19.47 8.88
C GLY A 108 -9.34 -19.29 7.37
N SER A 109 -10.50 -18.85 6.86
CA SER A 109 -10.70 -18.55 5.45
C SER A 109 -10.88 -17.05 5.25
N ILE A 110 -10.00 -16.41 4.50
CA ILE A 110 -10.26 -15.02 4.09
C ILE A 110 -11.48 -14.97 3.18
N TRP A 111 -12.27 -13.94 3.26
CA TRP A 111 -13.32 -13.71 2.29
C TRP A 111 -12.93 -12.59 1.32
N SER A 112 -12.71 -12.94 0.06
CA SER A 112 -12.62 -14.31 -0.44
C SER A 112 -11.28 -14.54 -1.13
N GLY A 113 -11.00 -15.76 -1.59
CA GLY A 113 -9.77 -16.08 -2.31
C GLY A 113 -9.73 -15.54 -3.73
N ILE A 114 -10.88 -15.17 -4.29
CA ILE A 114 -11.04 -14.66 -5.66
C ILE A 114 -12.20 -13.67 -5.70
N ASP A 115 -12.16 -12.75 -6.68
CA ASP A 115 -13.29 -11.85 -6.94
C ASP A 115 -14.57 -12.64 -7.21
N ASP A 116 -15.64 -12.24 -6.55
CA ASP A 116 -16.97 -12.80 -6.74
C ASP A 116 -17.62 -12.15 -7.97
N ILE A 117 -17.05 -12.42 -9.14
CA ILE A 117 -17.48 -11.90 -10.44
C ILE A 117 -17.61 -13.06 -11.42
N PHE A 118 -18.80 -13.21 -11.99
CA PHE A 118 -19.14 -14.25 -12.94
C PHE A 118 -19.40 -13.64 -14.33
N GLN A 119 -18.75 -14.19 -15.33
CA GLN A 119 -18.96 -13.82 -16.72
C GLN A 119 -20.06 -14.68 -17.32
N LEU A 120 -21.17 -14.06 -17.70
CA LEU A 120 -22.31 -14.75 -18.30
C LEU A 120 -22.13 -15.03 -19.79
N PRO A 121 -22.87 -16.01 -20.37
CA PRO A 121 -22.79 -16.34 -21.79
C PRO A 121 -23.12 -15.18 -22.74
N ASP A 122 -23.93 -14.23 -22.33
CA ASP A 122 -24.31 -13.03 -23.10
C ASP A 122 -23.24 -11.90 -23.04
N GLY A 123 -22.17 -12.08 -22.28
CA GLY A 123 -21.10 -11.10 -22.10
C GLY A 123 -21.27 -10.20 -20.88
N ASN A 124 -22.40 -10.26 -20.21
CA ASN A 124 -22.58 -9.51 -18.95
C ASN A 124 -21.73 -10.10 -17.83
N ALA A 125 -21.30 -9.25 -16.91
CA ALA A 125 -20.69 -9.65 -15.67
C ALA A 125 -21.68 -9.47 -14.53
N VAL A 126 -21.81 -10.49 -13.70
CA VAL A 126 -22.63 -10.44 -12.48
C VAL A 126 -21.78 -10.86 -11.30
N GLY A 127 -22.12 -10.36 -10.12
CA GLY A 127 -21.43 -10.69 -8.88
C GLY A 127 -21.54 -9.58 -7.87
N TYR A 128 -20.89 -9.80 -6.72
CA TYR A 128 -21.01 -8.90 -5.57
C TYR A 128 -19.84 -7.95 -5.43
N GLY A 129 -18.65 -8.31 -5.90
CA GLY A 129 -17.54 -7.39 -5.85
C GLY A 129 -16.14 -7.96 -6.06
N ALA A 130 -15.20 -7.02 -6.18
CA ALA A 130 -13.79 -7.26 -6.47
C ALA A 130 -12.96 -7.35 -5.18
N TRP A 131 -13.33 -8.22 -4.26
CA TRP A 131 -12.71 -8.35 -2.92
C TRP A 131 -11.69 -9.46 -2.76
N GLY A 132 -11.53 -10.32 -3.75
CA GLY A 132 -10.48 -11.35 -3.73
C GLY A 132 -9.08 -10.77 -3.98
N PRO A 133 -8.02 -11.47 -3.55
CA PRO A 133 -6.65 -11.14 -3.94
C PRO A 133 -6.33 -11.49 -5.40
N ILE A 134 -7.20 -12.26 -6.05
CA ILE A 134 -7.14 -12.65 -7.45
C ILE A 134 -8.41 -12.16 -8.13
N ASP A 135 -8.28 -11.55 -9.31
CA ASP A 135 -9.44 -11.08 -10.07
C ASP A 135 -10.21 -12.21 -10.78
N GLY A 136 -11.31 -11.86 -11.42
CA GLY A 136 -12.16 -12.80 -12.15
C GLY A 136 -11.45 -13.52 -13.31
N TRP A 137 -10.38 -12.97 -13.84
CA TRP A 137 -9.52 -13.63 -14.84
C TRP A 137 -8.34 -14.39 -14.25
N ARG A 138 -8.23 -14.48 -12.92
CA ARG A 138 -7.13 -15.15 -12.20
C ARG A 138 -5.81 -14.38 -12.20
N ARG A 139 -5.82 -13.08 -12.50
CA ARG A 139 -4.64 -12.25 -12.37
C ARG A 139 -4.44 -11.86 -10.89
N PRO A 140 -3.20 -11.93 -10.37
CA PRO A 140 -2.90 -11.44 -9.03
C PRO A 140 -3.17 -9.93 -8.93
N LYS A 141 -3.82 -9.52 -7.84
CA LYS A 141 -3.94 -8.13 -7.41
C LYS A 141 -2.92 -7.84 -6.29
N PRO A 142 -2.76 -6.59 -5.84
CA PRO A 142 -1.79 -6.26 -4.79
C PRO A 142 -1.92 -7.13 -3.54
N GLU A 143 -3.14 -7.44 -3.13
CA GLU A 143 -3.45 -8.25 -1.95
C GLU A 143 -2.91 -9.69 -2.05
N TYR A 144 -2.76 -10.21 -3.26
CA TYR A 144 -2.20 -11.56 -3.46
C TYR A 144 -0.76 -11.66 -2.95
N TRP A 145 0.06 -10.64 -3.25
CA TRP A 145 1.43 -10.60 -2.77
C TRP A 145 1.50 -10.43 -1.25
N ASP A 146 0.68 -9.54 -0.71
CA ASP A 146 0.58 -9.33 0.73
C ASP A 146 0.17 -10.62 1.46
N MET A 147 -0.82 -11.33 0.93
CA MET A 147 -1.25 -12.62 1.45
C MET A 147 -0.13 -13.67 1.40
N LYS A 148 0.60 -13.75 0.27
CA LYS A 148 1.76 -14.64 0.13
C LYS A 148 2.81 -14.37 1.20
N LYS A 149 3.14 -13.10 1.43
CA LYS A 149 4.14 -12.68 2.43
C LYS A 149 3.68 -12.97 3.86
N ILE A 150 2.41 -12.68 4.16
CA ILE A 150 1.84 -12.85 5.50
C ILE A 150 1.73 -14.33 5.87
N TYR A 151 1.32 -15.17 4.93
CA TYR A 151 1.19 -16.62 5.15
C TYR A 151 2.48 -17.41 4.90
N SER A 152 3.57 -16.74 4.56
CA SER A 152 4.84 -17.41 4.35
C SER A 152 5.21 -18.28 5.56
N PRO A 153 5.54 -19.56 5.35
CA PRO A 153 6.01 -20.43 6.42
C PRO A 153 7.48 -20.19 6.81
N VAL A 154 8.16 -19.25 6.16
CA VAL A 154 9.51 -18.83 6.51
C VAL A 154 9.46 -17.36 6.95
N LYS A 155 9.86 -17.09 8.18
CA LYS A 155 9.97 -15.71 8.69
C LYS A 155 11.40 -15.36 8.97
N VAL A 156 11.92 -14.36 8.27
CA VAL A 156 13.22 -13.76 8.60
C VAL A 156 12.97 -12.68 9.65
N LEU A 157 13.65 -12.81 10.78
CA LEU A 157 13.50 -11.93 11.94
C LEU A 157 14.56 -10.83 11.97
N THR A 158 15.63 -10.99 11.19
CA THR A 158 16.73 -10.03 11.11
C THR A 158 16.35 -8.87 10.20
N GLU A 159 16.32 -7.66 10.74
CA GLU A 159 15.96 -6.44 9.99
C GLU A 159 17.18 -5.78 9.31
N ALA A 160 18.37 -5.89 9.91
CA ALA A 160 19.61 -5.33 9.38
C ALA A 160 20.82 -6.14 9.88
N LEU A 161 21.92 -6.10 9.17
CA LEU A 161 23.16 -6.81 9.46
C LEU A 161 24.36 -5.83 9.47
N SER A 162 25.39 -6.18 10.22
CA SER A 162 26.71 -5.54 10.10
C SER A 162 27.58 -6.30 9.11
N PRO A 163 28.45 -5.63 8.33
CA PRO A 163 29.41 -6.29 7.45
C PRO A 163 30.29 -7.27 8.22
N ALA A 164 30.36 -8.52 7.76
CA ALA A 164 31.16 -9.57 8.38
C ALA A 164 31.46 -10.70 7.38
N ASN A 165 32.51 -11.49 7.64
CA ASN A 165 32.83 -12.66 6.81
C ASN A 165 31.80 -13.80 6.94
N GLU A 166 30.97 -13.76 7.95
CA GLU A 166 29.80 -14.60 8.11
C GLU A 166 28.60 -13.73 8.49
N LEU A 167 27.58 -13.66 7.61
CA LEU A 167 26.31 -13.02 7.92
C LEU A 167 25.39 -14.04 8.57
N VAL A 168 24.83 -13.68 9.74
CA VAL A 168 23.97 -14.56 10.53
C VAL A 168 22.57 -13.99 10.55
N VAL A 169 21.62 -14.76 10.03
CA VAL A 169 20.20 -14.37 9.88
C VAL A 169 19.34 -15.22 10.80
N ASP A 170 18.61 -14.57 11.69
CA ASP A 170 17.64 -15.24 12.55
C ASP A 170 16.34 -15.50 11.76
N VAL A 171 15.84 -16.73 11.85
CA VAL A 171 14.66 -17.19 11.13
C VAL A 171 13.76 -18.06 12.00
N GLU A 172 12.45 -18.03 11.70
CA GLU A 172 11.44 -18.92 12.24
C GLU A 172 10.93 -19.83 11.11
N ASN A 173 10.93 -21.14 11.36
CA ASN A 173 10.35 -22.14 10.49
C ASN A 173 8.91 -22.44 10.92
N ARG A 174 7.93 -21.90 10.19
CA ARG A 174 6.49 -22.12 10.45
C ARG A 174 5.89 -23.28 9.64
N TYR A 175 6.71 -24.03 8.91
CA TYR A 175 6.25 -25.28 8.34
C TYR A 175 5.82 -26.26 9.45
N THR A 176 4.76 -27.01 9.19
CA THR A 176 4.26 -28.03 10.14
C THR A 176 5.06 -29.33 10.06
N TYR A 177 5.62 -29.63 8.89
CA TYR A 177 6.24 -30.96 8.63
C TYR A 177 7.63 -30.89 8.00
N LEU A 178 8.02 -29.77 7.38
CA LEU A 178 9.31 -29.66 6.71
C LEU A 178 10.36 -29.03 7.62
N ASN A 179 11.53 -29.67 7.70
CA ASN A 179 12.72 -29.03 8.26
C ASN A 179 13.26 -28.00 7.27
N MET A 180 13.94 -26.98 7.75
CA MET A 180 14.49 -25.91 6.91
C MET A 180 15.59 -26.43 5.96
N ASP A 181 16.28 -27.52 6.28
CA ASP A 181 17.28 -28.14 5.40
C ASP A 181 16.67 -28.83 4.17
N GLU A 182 15.36 -29.04 4.16
CA GLU A 182 14.60 -29.50 2.99
C GLU A 182 14.25 -28.33 2.04
N ILE A 183 14.37 -27.09 2.50
CA ILE A 183 14.09 -25.88 1.74
C ILE A 183 15.38 -25.40 1.08
N LYS A 184 15.35 -25.15 -0.23
CA LYS A 184 16.51 -24.56 -0.92
C LYS A 184 16.64 -23.08 -0.51
N ILE A 185 17.72 -22.73 0.17
CA ILE A 185 18.05 -21.37 0.58
C ILE A 185 19.13 -20.85 -0.36
N ALA A 186 18.77 -19.95 -1.26
CA ALA A 186 19.70 -19.25 -2.13
C ALA A 186 19.97 -17.85 -1.60
N TRP A 187 21.18 -17.36 -1.78
CA TRP A 187 21.60 -16.03 -1.33
C TRP A 187 22.42 -15.30 -2.39
N GLN A 188 22.40 -13.97 -2.32
CA GLN A 188 23.25 -13.10 -3.11
C GLN A 188 23.67 -11.89 -2.28
N TYR A 189 24.99 -11.58 -2.33
CA TYR A 189 25.60 -10.41 -1.71
C TYR A 189 26.55 -9.74 -2.72
N GLY A 190 26.08 -8.67 -3.33
CA GLY A 190 26.78 -8.06 -4.45
C GLY A 190 26.95 -9.03 -5.63
N LYS A 191 28.21 -9.39 -5.94
CA LYS A 191 28.53 -10.38 -6.98
C LYS A 191 28.64 -11.81 -6.45
N GLU A 192 28.77 -11.97 -5.14
CA GLU A 192 28.82 -13.29 -4.50
C GLU A 192 27.41 -13.87 -4.41
N LYS A 193 27.29 -15.16 -4.67
CA LYS A 193 26.03 -15.89 -4.58
C LYS A 193 26.28 -17.37 -4.32
N GLY A 194 25.32 -18.01 -3.71
CA GLY A 194 25.41 -19.42 -3.41
C GLY A 194 24.14 -19.97 -2.80
N THR A 195 24.25 -21.16 -2.26
CA THR A 195 23.20 -21.80 -1.46
C THR A 195 23.77 -22.21 -0.12
N VAL A 196 22.93 -22.20 0.90
CA VAL A 196 23.25 -22.71 2.24
C VAL A 196 22.15 -23.62 2.72
N SER A 197 22.45 -24.43 3.71
CA SER A 197 21.48 -25.26 4.42
C SER A 197 21.50 -24.93 5.90
N ALA A 198 20.34 -25.01 6.54
CA ALA A 198 20.18 -24.82 7.97
C ALA A 198 19.19 -25.83 8.50
N SER A 199 19.56 -26.63 9.49
CA SER A 199 18.65 -27.57 10.13
C SER A 199 17.88 -26.86 11.24
N ILE A 200 16.63 -26.49 10.90
CA ILE A 200 15.70 -25.83 11.82
C ILE A 200 14.39 -26.62 11.76
N PRO A 201 13.99 -27.28 12.85
CA PRO A 201 12.84 -28.18 12.84
C PRO A 201 11.54 -27.43 12.55
N PRO A 202 10.48 -28.16 12.15
CA PRO A 202 9.14 -27.60 12.04
C PRO A 202 8.72 -26.86 13.32
N SER A 203 8.09 -25.68 13.15
CA SER A 203 7.68 -24.80 14.25
C SER A 203 8.81 -24.40 15.21
N GLY A 204 10.03 -24.29 14.69
CA GLY A 204 11.22 -23.94 15.46
C GLY A 204 11.92 -22.68 14.95
N ASP A 205 12.80 -22.14 15.79
CA ASP A 205 13.65 -21.00 15.49
C ASP A 205 15.08 -21.44 15.23
N GLY A 206 15.83 -20.65 14.47
CA GLY A 206 17.24 -20.94 14.24
C GLY A 206 17.95 -19.84 13.46
N LYS A 207 19.16 -20.19 12.99
CA LYS A 207 20.06 -19.25 12.32
C LYS A 207 20.53 -19.82 10.99
N ILE A 208 20.44 -18.99 9.96
CA ILE A 208 21.09 -19.23 8.68
C ILE A 208 22.43 -18.51 8.69
N ARG A 209 23.52 -19.24 8.38
CA ARG A 209 24.90 -18.71 8.34
C ARG A 209 25.37 -18.65 6.89
N ILE A 210 25.77 -17.47 6.46
CA ILE A 210 26.13 -17.19 5.07
C ILE A 210 27.57 -16.73 5.02
N PRO A 211 28.48 -17.53 4.44
CA PRO A 211 29.88 -17.15 4.30
C PRO A 211 30.01 -16.06 3.23
N ILE A 212 30.74 -14.99 3.57
CA ILE A 212 31.04 -13.85 2.70
C ILE A 212 32.54 -13.64 2.60
N ALA A 213 33.04 -13.65 1.38
CA ALA A 213 34.45 -13.43 1.15
C ALA A 213 34.85 -11.92 1.22
N ASN A 214 33.93 -11.05 0.78
CA ASN A 214 34.17 -9.61 0.66
C ASN A 214 33.06 -8.79 1.36
N PRO A 215 33.08 -8.67 2.69
CA PRO A 215 31.98 -8.08 3.46
C PRO A 215 31.71 -6.61 3.14
N ASP A 216 32.68 -5.85 2.61
CA ASP A 216 32.51 -4.42 2.29
C ASP A 216 32.12 -4.15 0.82
N LYS A 217 31.79 -5.18 0.04
CA LYS A 217 31.52 -5.04 -1.40
C LYS A 217 30.07 -4.86 -1.74
N ALA A 218 29.17 -5.01 -0.80
CA ALA A 218 27.75 -4.78 -0.98
C ALA A 218 27.14 -4.26 0.33
N ASN A 219 25.94 -3.76 0.24
CA ASN A 219 25.18 -3.19 1.35
C ASN A 219 23.82 -3.85 1.54
N GLU A 220 23.55 -4.93 0.82
CA GLU A 220 22.29 -5.67 0.89
C GLU A 220 22.52 -7.15 0.67
N LEU A 221 21.89 -7.98 1.49
CA LEU A 221 21.81 -9.42 1.36
C LEU A 221 20.45 -9.82 0.83
N TYR A 222 20.41 -10.44 -0.35
CA TYR A 222 19.20 -11.07 -0.88
C TYR A 222 19.14 -12.53 -0.46
N LEU A 223 17.96 -12.98 -0.03
CA LEU A 223 17.64 -14.37 0.30
C LEU A 223 16.39 -14.81 -0.47
N SER A 224 16.42 -16.04 -0.98
CA SER A 224 15.28 -16.69 -1.61
C SER A 224 15.11 -18.11 -1.05
N PHE A 225 13.88 -18.43 -0.67
CA PHE A 225 13.48 -19.73 -0.10
C PHE A 225 12.59 -20.45 -1.11
N THR A 226 13.01 -21.64 -1.56
CA THR A 226 12.26 -22.44 -2.52
C THR A 226 11.82 -23.76 -1.88
N ASP A 227 10.53 -24.01 -1.90
CA ASP A 227 9.89 -25.24 -1.42
C ASP A 227 10.34 -26.43 -2.27
N PRO A 228 10.43 -27.65 -1.70
CA PRO A 228 10.75 -28.86 -2.46
C PRO A 228 9.85 -29.11 -3.68
N ARG A 229 8.64 -28.56 -3.70
CA ARG A 229 7.72 -28.61 -4.84
C ARG A 229 8.09 -27.65 -5.99
N GLY A 230 9.16 -26.86 -5.84
CA GLY A 230 9.76 -26.04 -6.89
C GLY A 230 9.29 -24.59 -7.00
N PHE A 231 8.46 -24.08 -6.12
CA PHE A 231 8.06 -22.67 -6.13
C PHE A 231 8.77 -21.86 -5.03
N VAL A 232 9.01 -20.58 -5.31
CA VAL A 232 9.58 -19.65 -4.34
C VAL A 232 8.53 -19.31 -3.29
N VAL A 233 8.84 -19.67 -2.05
CA VAL A 233 7.96 -19.42 -0.88
C VAL A 233 8.05 -17.98 -0.46
N ASP A 234 9.28 -17.49 -0.27
CA ASP A 234 9.55 -16.13 0.19
C ASP A 234 10.90 -15.61 -0.28
N GLU A 235 11.02 -14.29 -0.24
CA GLU A 235 12.22 -13.55 -0.64
C GLU A 235 12.40 -12.36 0.29
N TYR A 236 13.67 -12.09 0.65
CA TYR A 236 14.04 -11.00 1.53
C TYR A 236 15.24 -10.24 0.98
N LEU A 237 15.23 -8.93 1.17
CA LEU A 237 16.38 -8.07 0.98
C LEU A 237 16.71 -7.42 2.32
N ILE A 238 17.86 -7.75 2.91
CA ILE A 238 18.27 -7.32 4.24
C ILE A 238 19.40 -6.32 4.08
N PRO A 239 19.28 -5.10 4.60
CA PRO A 239 20.36 -4.12 4.56
C PRO A 239 21.58 -4.58 5.39
N VAL A 240 22.78 -4.34 4.87
CA VAL A 240 24.06 -4.66 5.52
C VAL A 240 24.87 -3.38 5.65
N GLY A 241 25.25 -3.03 6.87
CA GLY A 241 25.98 -1.81 7.16
C GLY A 241 25.13 -0.54 7.03
N GLU A 242 25.81 0.59 7.00
CA GLU A 242 25.15 1.88 6.88
C GLU A 242 24.52 2.05 5.50
N GLN A 243 23.23 2.34 5.47
CA GLN A 243 22.53 2.69 4.25
C GLN A 243 22.80 4.17 3.94
N LYS A 244 23.41 4.44 2.78
CA LYS A 244 23.57 5.82 2.32
C LYS A 244 22.21 6.47 2.18
N GLN A 245 21.93 7.44 3.04
CA GLN A 245 20.81 8.33 2.83
C GLN A 245 21.10 9.16 1.57
N ASN A 246 20.11 9.34 0.72
CA ASN A 246 20.25 10.29 -0.38
C ASN A 246 20.46 11.67 0.23
N GLU A 247 21.64 12.23 0.04
CA GLU A 247 21.91 13.61 0.41
C GLU A 247 20.92 14.50 -0.37
N LEU A 248 20.27 15.40 0.33
CA LEU A 248 19.48 16.44 -0.32
C LEU A 248 20.46 17.28 -1.18
N PRO A 249 20.04 17.69 -2.38
CA PRO A 249 20.88 18.52 -3.24
C PRO A 249 21.43 19.73 -2.45
N GLN A 250 22.74 19.96 -2.52
CA GLN A 250 23.34 21.14 -1.89
C GLN A 250 22.82 22.40 -2.58
N TRP A 251 22.39 23.37 -1.78
CA TRP A 251 21.88 24.64 -2.25
C TRP A 251 23.01 25.45 -2.88
N LEU A 252 22.82 25.87 -4.13
CA LEU A 252 23.78 26.75 -4.80
C LEU A 252 23.65 28.17 -4.23
N SER A 253 24.78 28.86 -4.09
CA SER A 253 24.87 30.20 -3.48
C SER A 253 24.50 31.37 -4.39
N GLN A 254 23.90 31.11 -5.56
CA GLN A 254 23.51 32.20 -6.46
C GLN A 254 22.20 32.86 -5.99
N PRO A 255 22.16 34.20 -5.88
CA PRO A 255 20.99 34.88 -5.33
C PRO A 255 19.79 34.85 -6.30
N THR A 256 18.63 34.56 -5.77
CA THR A 256 17.36 34.77 -6.46
C THR A 256 17.05 36.25 -6.61
N LYS A 257 16.28 36.60 -7.64
CA LYS A 257 15.73 37.96 -7.84
C LYS A 257 14.25 37.95 -7.47
N LEU A 258 13.83 38.94 -6.69
CA LEU A 258 12.42 39.19 -6.38
C LEU A 258 11.99 40.50 -7.05
N LYS A 259 10.98 40.42 -7.92
CA LYS A 259 10.29 41.59 -8.51
C LYS A 259 8.85 41.59 -7.97
N VAL A 260 8.47 42.71 -7.38
CA VAL A 260 7.12 42.92 -6.87
C VAL A 260 6.28 43.55 -7.98
N GLY A 261 5.45 42.75 -8.64
CA GLY A 261 4.50 43.22 -9.64
C GLY A 261 3.17 43.67 -9.03
N LYS A 262 2.27 44.20 -9.85
CA LYS A 262 0.92 44.58 -9.37
C LYS A 262 0.09 43.37 -8.91
N LYS A 263 0.13 42.27 -9.68
CA LYS A 263 -0.69 41.07 -9.45
C LYS A 263 0.08 39.89 -8.83
N ALA A 264 1.40 39.84 -9.04
CA ALA A 264 2.22 38.72 -8.63
C ALA A 264 3.61 39.15 -8.12
N TYR A 265 4.17 38.31 -7.28
CA TYR A 265 5.59 38.23 -7.00
C TYR A 265 6.25 37.40 -8.10
N VAL A 266 7.27 37.95 -8.77
CA VAL A 266 8.04 37.22 -9.76
C VAL A 266 9.41 36.92 -9.18
N ILE A 267 9.68 35.64 -8.96
CA ILE A 267 10.93 35.14 -8.40
C ILE A 267 11.70 34.48 -9.55
N SER A 268 12.96 34.82 -9.72
CA SER A 268 13.74 34.27 -10.83
C SER A 268 15.19 34.01 -10.47
N GLY A 269 15.81 33.05 -11.15
CA GLY A 269 17.21 32.71 -11.12
C GLY A 269 17.74 32.44 -12.53
N LYS A 270 18.86 31.74 -12.62
CA LYS A 270 19.55 31.50 -13.90
C LYS A 270 18.66 30.72 -14.90
N ASN A 271 17.98 29.68 -14.45
CA ASN A 271 17.23 28.76 -15.32
C ASN A 271 15.79 28.53 -14.85
N PHE A 272 15.23 29.40 -14.02
CA PHE A 272 13.87 29.28 -13.55
C PHE A 272 13.17 30.62 -13.38
N SER A 273 11.86 30.58 -13.38
CA SER A 273 10.98 31.68 -12.95
C SER A 273 9.76 31.10 -12.24
N CYS A 274 9.38 31.72 -11.10
CA CYS A 274 8.20 31.37 -10.34
C CYS A 274 7.34 32.62 -10.14
N GLU A 275 6.08 32.54 -10.50
CA GLU A 275 5.10 33.60 -10.30
C GLU A 275 4.10 33.19 -9.23
N ILE A 276 3.98 33.97 -8.17
CA ILE A 276 3.08 33.72 -7.05
C ILE A 276 2.10 34.89 -6.93
N SER A 277 0.82 34.57 -6.91
CA SER A 277 -0.28 35.55 -6.79
C SER A 277 -0.19 36.35 -5.51
N ARG A 278 -0.26 37.70 -5.65
CA ARG A 278 -0.36 38.57 -4.48
C ARG A 278 -1.76 38.62 -3.87
N LEU A 279 -2.76 38.10 -4.60
CA LEU A 279 -4.14 38.06 -4.14
C LEU A 279 -4.39 36.90 -3.19
N ASN A 280 -3.88 35.74 -3.53
CA ASN A 280 -4.22 34.48 -2.81
C ASN A 280 -3.01 33.61 -2.45
N GLY A 281 -1.78 34.03 -2.82
CA GLY A 281 -0.55 33.30 -2.48
C GLY A 281 -0.31 31.99 -3.27
N GLN A 282 -1.12 31.71 -4.27
CA GLN A 282 -0.97 30.51 -5.09
C GLN A 282 0.04 30.72 -6.23
N ILE A 283 0.69 29.65 -6.62
CA ILE A 283 1.57 29.63 -7.80
C ILE A 283 0.71 29.83 -9.03
N LEU A 284 1.09 30.76 -9.88
CA LEU A 284 0.47 31.00 -11.18
C LEU A 284 1.25 30.30 -12.31
N SER A 285 2.55 30.18 -12.14
CA SER A 285 3.47 29.51 -13.06
C SER A 285 4.80 29.25 -12.38
N LEU A 286 5.33 28.06 -12.52
CA LEU A 286 6.72 27.74 -12.21
C LEU A 286 7.35 27.12 -13.46
N LYS A 287 8.39 27.76 -13.97
CA LYS A 287 9.13 27.30 -15.15
C LYS A 287 10.56 26.96 -14.79
N LYS A 288 11.08 25.87 -15.35
CA LYS A 288 12.48 25.46 -15.28
C LYS A 288 13.02 25.24 -16.70
N ALA A 289 14.15 25.86 -17.03
CA ALA A 289 14.72 25.83 -18.39
C ALA A 289 13.70 26.21 -19.50
N GLY A 290 12.80 27.16 -19.20
CA GLY A 290 11.74 27.61 -20.12
C GLY A 290 10.50 26.73 -20.18
N LYS A 291 10.55 25.50 -19.64
CA LYS A 291 9.42 24.55 -19.59
C LYS A 291 8.60 24.79 -18.32
N GLU A 292 7.28 24.80 -18.44
CA GLU A 292 6.38 24.90 -17.30
C GLU A 292 6.32 23.59 -16.53
N VAL A 293 6.49 23.65 -15.21
CA VAL A 293 6.48 22.48 -14.32
C VAL A 293 5.33 22.51 -13.32
N LEU A 294 4.82 23.69 -12.96
CA LEU A 294 3.59 23.85 -12.17
C LEU A 294 2.75 24.99 -12.74
N LYS A 295 1.43 24.82 -12.69
CA LYS A 295 0.41 25.79 -13.12
C LYS A 295 -0.45 26.31 -11.97
N GLY A 296 -0.39 25.66 -10.80
CA GLY A 296 -1.24 26.02 -9.69
C GLY A 296 -0.86 25.31 -8.38
N GLY A 297 -1.47 25.77 -7.29
CA GLY A 297 -1.25 25.29 -5.93
C GLY A 297 -0.38 26.25 -5.10
N PRO A 298 -0.07 25.91 -3.85
CA PRO A 298 -0.62 24.76 -3.12
C PRO A 298 -2.10 24.96 -2.77
N TRP A 299 -2.86 23.88 -2.79
CA TRP A 299 -4.18 23.80 -2.19
C TRP A 299 -4.16 22.75 -1.09
N LEU A 300 -4.86 23.05 0.02
CA LEU A 300 -5.02 22.08 1.10
C LEU A 300 -6.00 20.99 0.67
N MET A 301 -5.62 19.75 0.90
CA MET A 301 -6.42 18.56 0.66
C MET A 301 -6.70 17.85 1.97
N ALA A 302 -7.93 17.46 2.22
CA ALA A 302 -8.33 16.58 3.31
C ALA A 302 -9.39 15.58 2.81
N LEU A 303 -9.08 14.30 2.75
CA LEU A 303 -9.91 13.24 2.18
C LEU A 303 -10.36 12.22 3.24
N PRO A 304 -11.66 12.04 3.50
CA PRO A 304 -12.77 12.94 3.20
C PRO A 304 -12.75 14.17 4.10
N LEU A 305 -13.36 15.26 3.68
CA LEU A 305 -13.50 16.49 4.50
C LEU A 305 -14.40 16.28 5.70
N THR A 306 -15.47 15.57 5.53
CA THR A 306 -16.36 15.17 6.62
C THR A 306 -16.04 13.72 6.98
N GLY A 307 -15.99 13.41 8.29
CA GLY A 307 -15.75 12.07 8.80
C GLY A 307 -16.77 11.06 8.31
N GLY A 308 -16.83 10.90 7.00
CA GLY A 308 -17.55 9.84 6.34
C GLY A 308 -17.09 8.55 6.97
N GLY A 309 -17.99 7.90 7.69
CA GLY A 309 -17.74 6.60 8.23
C GLY A 309 -17.26 5.65 7.14
N CYS A 310 -16.80 4.49 7.53
CA CYS A 310 -16.31 3.43 6.65
C CYS A 310 -17.34 2.96 5.58
N TYR A 311 -18.52 3.53 5.58
CA TYR A 311 -19.59 3.20 4.65
C TYR A 311 -20.01 4.46 3.89
N PRO A 312 -19.39 4.73 2.73
CA PRO A 312 -19.97 5.72 1.83
C PRO A 312 -21.39 5.28 1.51
N ASN A 313 -22.27 6.26 1.36
CA ASN A 313 -23.64 6.00 0.95
C ASN A 313 -23.60 5.10 -0.31
N HIS A 314 -24.37 4.02 -0.33
CA HIS A 314 -24.40 3.05 -1.43
C HIS A 314 -24.62 3.65 -2.81
N ASN A 315 -25.10 4.89 -2.89
CA ASN A 315 -25.34 5.64 -4.10
C ASN A 315 -24.30 6.74 -4.37
N ALA A 316 -23.22 6.82 -3.61
CA ALA A 316 -22.20 7.84 -3.83
C ALA A 316 -21.30 7.43 -5.00
N ASN A 317 -21.71 7.77 -6.21
CA ASN A 317 -20.88 7.64 -7.42
C ASN A 317 -19.82 8.73 -7.55
N THR A 318 -19.71 9.61 -6.56
CA THR A 318 -18.75 10.71 -6.61
C THR A 318 -17.42 10.24 -6.06
N PRO A 319 -16.38 10.18 -6.88
CA PRO A 319 -15.04 9.88 -6.41
C PRO A 319 -14.61 10.94 -5.37
N VAL A 320 -14.21 10.52 -4.22
CA VAL A 320 -13.56 11.39 -3.21
C VAL A 320 -12.12 11.62 -3.63
N TYR A 321 -11.97 12.06 -4.86
CA TYR A 321 -10.68 12.20 -5.51
C TYR A 321 -10.27 13.63 -5.47
N ASN A 322 -9.46 14.20 -4.84
CA ASN A 322 -9.18 15.63 -4.72
C ASN A 322 -10.26 16.41 -3.98
N ASP A 323 -10.61 15.92 -2.81
CA ASP A 323 -11.47 16.71 -1.92
C ASP A 323 -10.67 17.89 -1.37
N LEU A 324 -10.58 18.92 -2.20
CA LEU A 324 -9.90 20.16 -1.84
C LEU A 324 -10.76 20.92 -0.83
N CYS A 325 -10.09 21.56 0.12
CA CYS A 325 -10.75 22.49 0.99
C CYS A 325 -11.26 23.69 0.19
N SER A 326 -12.44 24.16 0.50
CA SER A 326 -13.17 25.14 -0.30
C SER A 326 -12.99 26.58 0.19
N ASP A 327 -13.27 27.52 -0.71
CA ASP A 327 -13.36 28.97 -0.41
C ASP A 327 -12.09 29.58 0.22
N TRP A 328 -10.92 29.26 -0.36
CA TRP A 328 -9.68 29.88 0.10
C TRP A 328 -9.72 31.40 0.02
N LYS A 329 -9.50 32.05 1.14
CA LYS A 329 -9.37 33.51 1.27
C LYS A 329 -8.07 33.84 1.99
N ALA A 330 -7.11 34.38 1.26
CA ALA A 330 -5.90 34.90 1.87
C ALA A 330 -6.23 36.20 2.61
N VAL A 331 -5.77 36.31 3.84
CA VAL A 331 -5.81 37.52 4.66
C VAL A 331 -4.57 38.36 4.40
N GLU A 332 -3.43 37.70 4.27
CA GLU A 332 -2.17 38.37 4.03
C GLU A 332 -1.27 37.53 3.11
N VAL A 333 -0.60 38.22 2.16
CA VAL A 333 0.43 37.62 1.30
C VAL A 333 1.64 38.56 1.29
N LYS A 334 2.76 38.09 1.85
CA LYS A 334 4.01 38.83 1.96
C LYS A 334 5.16 38.09 1.33
N ALA A 335 6.07 38.82 0.68
CA ALA A 335 7.30 38.24 0.16
C ALA A 335 8.51 39.05 0.61
N HIS A 336 9.58 38.37 0.97
CA HIS A 336 10.85 38.99 1.30
C HIS A 336 12.02 38.10 0.85
N LYS A 337 13.20 38.67 0.80
CA LYS A 337 14.43 37.94 0.59
C LYS A 337 15.05 37.55 1.92
N GLU A 338 15.57 36.33 1.97
CA GLU A 338 16.36 35.84 3.09
C GLU A 338 17.58 35.13 2.49
N GLU A 339 18.73 35.76 2.61
CA GLU A 339 19.99 35.30 1.97
C GLU A 339 19.83 35.12 0.44
N SER A 340 20.00 33.87 -0.05
CA SER A 340 19.84 33.52 -1.46
C SER A 340 18.39 33.11 -1.84
N ASN A 341 17.50 33.02 -0.86
CA ASN A 341 16.13 32.53 -1.05
C ASN A 341 15.12 33.69 -1.12
N VAL A 342 13.96 33.41 -1.65
CA VAL A 342 12.77 34.25 -1.53
C VAL A 342 11.71 33.45 -0.77
N ILE A 343 11.18 34.07 0.26
CA ILE A 343 10.14 33.50 1.10
C ILE A 343 8.83 34.23 0.83
N VAL A 344 7.76 33.49 0.60
CA VAL A 344 6.41 34.00 0.51
C VAL A 344 5.57 33.39 1.61
N THR A 345 5.09 34.21 2.52
CA THR A 345 4.20 33.82 3.61
C THR A 345 2.77 34.18 3.25
N VAL A 346 1.86 33.25 3.42
CA VAL A 346 0.45 33.40 3.11
C VAL A 346 -0.35 32.96 4.32
N THR A 347 -1.15 33.83 4.89
CA THR A 347 -2.12 33.47 5.93
C THR A 347 -3.53 33.61 5.40
N GLY A 348 -4.43 32.75 5.85
CA GLY A 348 -5.81 32.79 5.36
C GLY A 348 -6.67 31.68 5.93
N SER A 349 -7.82 31.50 5.33
CA SER A 349 -8.77 30.45 5.72
C SER A 349 -9.45 29.81 4.51
N TYR A 350 -9.71 28.55 4.66
CA TYR A 350 -10.73 27.82 3.93
C TYR A 350 -12.02 27.82 4.75
N LYS A 351 -13.09 27.32 4.18
CA LYS A 351 -14.33 27.07 4.91
C LYS A 351 -14.12 26.12 6.09
N GLU A 352 -13.24 25.14 5.93
CA GLU A 352 -13.00 24.04 6.86
C GLU A 352 -11.78 24.25 7.77
N PHE A 353 -10.84 25.11 7.37
CA PHE A 353 -9.55 25.28 8.05
C PHE A 353 -9.07 26.73 8.03
N GLU A 354 -8.31 27.10 9.04
CA GLU A 354 -7.55 28.37 9.06
C GLU A 354 -6.05 28.09 9.24
N GLY A 355 -5.19 28.90 8.65
CA GLY A 355 -3.75 28.69 8.79
C GLY A 355 -2.88 29.44 7.79
N SER A 356 -1.73 28.84 7.49
CA SER A 356 -0.72 29.48 6.67
C SER A 356 0.05 28.51 5.78
N TYR A 357 0.57 29.08 4.70
CA TYR A 357 1.63 28.52 3.86
C TYR A 357 2.89 29.37 3.97
N ARG A 358 4.05 28.73 3.97
CA ARG A 358 5.35 29.35 3.77
C ARG A 358 6.01 28.69 2.56
N LEU A 359 6.15 29.43 1.48
CA LEU A 359 6.77 29.00 0.23
C LEU A 359 8.18 29.58 0.19
N THR A 360 9.19 28.72 0.15
CA THR A 360 10.59 29.09 0.03
C THR A 360 11.11 28.69 -1.35
N VAL A 361 11.44 29.67 -2.18
CA VAL A 361 12.04 29.46 -3.51
C VAL A 361 13.53 29.74 -3.40
N ASN A 362 14.36 28.73 -3.70
CA ASN A 362 15.80 28.86 -3.62
C ASN A 362 16.47 29.20 -4.97
N ALA A 363 17.79 29.33 -4.95
CA ALA A 363 18.58 29.68 -6.11
C ALA A 363 18.58 28.67 -7.26
N ASN A 364 18.19 27.42 -7.00
CA ASN A 364 18.03 26.37 -8.00
C ASN A 364 16.63 26.30 -8.61
N GLY A 365 15.71 27.16 -8.15
CA GLY A 365 14.29 27.08 -8.50
C GLY A 365 13.55 25.93 -7.82
N GLU A 366 14.08 25.44 -6.72
CA GLU A 366 13.38 24.46 -5.89
C GLU A 366 12.41 25.19 -4.97
N LEU A 367 11.25 24.61 -4.79
CA LEU A 367 10.18 25.14 -3.95
C LEU A 367 10.00 24.22 -2.73
N ALA A 368 10.29 24.74 -1.54
CA ALA A 368 9.87 24.13 -0.29
C ALA A 368 8.55 24.77 0.16
N VAL A 369 7.61 23.96 0.60
CA VAL A 369 6.32 24.42 1.13
C VAL A 369 6.11 23.84 2.52
N GLU A 370 6.08 24.74 3.50
CA GLU A 370 5.66 24.45 4.85
C GLU A 370 4.23 24.95 5.05
N TYR A 371 3.42 24.19 5.77
CA TYR A 371 2.03 24.59 6.03
C TYR A 371 1.58 24.20 7.43
N GLN A 372 0.73 25.03 7.99
CA GLN A 372 0.13 24.79 9.28
C GLN A 372 -1.32 25.24 9.25
N PHE A 373 -2.24 24.31 9.48
CA PHE A 373 -3.67 24.57 9.49
C PHE A 373 -4.34 23.97 10.71
N LYS A 374 -5.33 24.69 11.22
CA LYS A 374 -6.22 24.27 12.29
C LYS A 374 -7.61 24.04 11.71
N ALA A 375 -8.19 22.90 12.01
CA ALA A 375 -9.56 22.59 11.61
C ALA A 375 -10.56 23.48 12.37
N LEU A 376 -11.54 24.03 11.65
CA LEU A 376 -12.63 24.85 12.21
C LEU A 376 -13.85 23.99 12.59
N GLN A 377 -13.83 22.72 12.21
CA GLN A 377 -14.87 21.73 12.53
C GLN A 377 -14.23 20.37 12.80
N ASN A 378 -15.02 19.44 13.32
CA ASN A 378 -14.52 18.07 13.49
C ASN A 378 -14.30 17.42 12.14
N VAL A 379 -13.06 17.02 11.87
CA VAL A 379 -12.65 16.32 10.66
C VAL A 379 -11.86 15.06 11.05
N ASN A 380 -12.01 14.01 10.29
CA ASN A 380 -11.24 12.78 10.45
C ASN A 380 -10.75 12.32 9.06
N PRO A 381 -9.80 13.04 8.47
CA PRO A 381 -9.37 12.76 7.12
C PRO A 381 -8.54 11.48 7.06
N ARG A 382 -8.81 10.64 6.07
CA ARG A 382 -7.98 9.50 5.69
C ARG A 382 -6.65 9.95 5.09
N GLN A 383 -6.67 11.04 4.32
CA GLN A 383 -5.51 11.67 3.70
C GLN A 383 -5.51 13.17 3.97
N TRP A 384 -4.32 13.69 4.13
CA TRP A 384 -4.04 15.10 4.41
C TRP A 384 -2.78 15.51 3.67
N GLY A 385 -2.81 16.66 3.01
CA GLY A 385 -1.63 17.15 2.30
C GLY A 385 -1.91 18.34 1.40
N LEU A 386 -1.02 18.53 0.43
CA LEU A 386 -1.09 19.59 -0.54
C LEU A 386 -1.27 19.05 -1.96
N VAL A 387 -2.02 19.78 -2.75
CA VAL A 387 -2.23 19.51 -4.17
C VAL A 387 -1.60 20.62 -4.99
N PHE A 388 -0.94 20.22 -6.07
CA PHE A 388 -0.39 21.12 -7.09
C PHE A 388 -0.91 20.71 -8.45
N GLU A 389 -1.01 21.68 -9.35
CA GLU A 389 -1.37 21.44 -10.74
C GLU A 389 -0.11 21.42 -11.60
N ALA A 390 0.12 20.30 -12.26
CA ALA A 390 1.17 20.13 -13.26
C ALA A 390 0.61 20.19 -14.70
N PRO A 391 1.42 20.46 -15.72
CA PRO A 391 1.04 20.30 -17.13
C PRO A 391 0.59 18.87 -17.44
N GLN A 392 -0.36 18.70 -18.38
CA GLN A 392 -0.93 17.42 -18.75
C GLN A 392 0.04 16.48 -19.50
N ASP A 393 1.12 17.02 -20.04
CA ASP A 393 2.16 16.24 -20.71
C ASP A 393 3.10 15.50 -19.74
N TYR A 394 2.94 15.73 -18.43
CA TYR A 394 3.60 14.94 -17.40
C TYR A 394 2.77 13.67 -17.12
N ASP A 395 2.96 12.67 -17.95
CA ASP A 395 2.15 11.45 -18.02
C ASP A 395 2.84 10.21 -17.44
N ARG A 396 4.04 10.40 -16.87
CA ARG A 396 4.81 9.35 -16.22
C ARG A 396 5.21 9.76 -14.81
N THR A 397 4.99 8.90 -13.83
CA THR A 397 5.50 9.05 -12.46
C THR A 397 6.66 8.10 -12.18
N PHE A 398 7.59 8.54 -11.34
CA PHE A 398 8.66 7.69 -10.79
C PHE A 398 8.79 7.95 -9.29
N TRP A 399 9.29 6.96 -8.56
CA TRP A 399 9.41 7.08 -7.09
C TRP A 399 10.50 6.19 -6.51
N ARG A 400 10.89 6.56 -5.28
CA ARG A 400 11.61 5.70 -4.33
C ARG A 400 10.96 5.84 -2.96
N ARG A 401 10.64 4.70 -2.33
CA ARG A 401 9.90 4.63 -1.07
C ARG A 401 10.37 3.46 -0.19
N LYS A 402 10.00 3.48 1.08
CA LYS A 402 10.05 2.30 1.94
C LYS A 402 8.75 1.52 1.80
N GLY A 403 8.82 0.30 1.26
CA GLY A 403 7.70 -0.64 1.21
C GLY A 403 7.41 -1.29 2.57
N MET A 404 6.28 -1.97 2.70
CA MET A 404 5.99 -2.85 3.84
C MET A 404 6.88 -4.10 3.79
N TRP A 405 7.15 -4.60 2.60
CA TRP A 405 8.05 -5.72 2.34
C TRP A 405 9.33 -5.22 1.67
N SER A 406 10.39 -5.97 1.80
CA SER A 406 11.67 -5.64 1.16
C SER A 406 11.72 -6.05 -0.31
N VAL A 407 10.95 -7.06 -0.71
CA VAL A 407 10.87 -7.55 -2.10
C VAL A 407 9.42 -7.51 -2.58
N TYR A 408 9.23 -7.11 -3.83
CA TYR A 408 7.94 -7.08 -4.52
C TYR A 408 8.11 -7.55 -5.97
N PRO A 409 7.06 -8.08 -6.63
CA PRO A 409 7.06 -8.25 -8.08
C PRO A 409 7.28 -6.92 -8.83
N ASP A 410 7.91 -6.98 -10.00
CA ASP A 410 8.27 -5.80 -10.79
C ASP A 410 7.06 -4.94 -11.20
N ASP A 411 5.90 -5.57 -11.36
CA ASP A 411 4.65 -4.91 -11.75
C ASP A 411 3.74 -4.58 -10.55
N HIS A 412 4.19 -4.81 -9.33
CA HIS A 412 3.39 -4.51 -8.14
C HIS A 412 3.33 -3.01 -7.88
N ILE A 413 2.11 -2.46 -7.67
CA ILE A 413 1.90 -1.01 -7.46
C ILE A 413 2.62 -0.46 -6.23
N SER A 414 2.94 -1.31 -5.23
CA SER A 414 3.61 -0.92 -3.98
C SER A 414 5.11 -1.21 -3.96
N ARG A 415 5.73 -1.52 -5.08
CA ARG A 415 7.19 -1.75 -5.16
C ARG A 415 7.98 -0.55 -4.64
N PRO A 416 9.18 -0.77 -4.07
CA PRO A 416 9.98 0.30 -3.45
C PRO A 416 10.46 1.36 -4.44
N THR A 417 10.75 0.95 -5.67
CA THR A 417 11.17 1.85 -6.77
C THR A 417 10.43 1.48 -8.03
N GLY A 418 10.19 2.45 -8.90
CA GLY A 418 9.57 2.18 -10.19
C GLY A 418 9.16 3.42 -10.93
N THR A 419 8.62 3.18 -12.12
CA THR A 419 7.94 4.13 -12.97
C THR A 419 6.57 3.61 -13.32
N ALA A 420 5.61 4.50 -13.53
CA ALA A 420 4.27 4.15 -14.01
C ALA A 420 3.81 5.18 -15.03
N ASP A 421 3.26 4.70 -16.13
CA ASP A 421 2.69 5.55 -17.16
C ASP A 421 1.21 5.83 -16.86
N LEU A 422 0.76 7.05 -17.17
CA LEU A 422 -0.65 7.43 -17.07
C LEU A 422 -1.51 6.45 -17.90
N PHE A 423 -1.08 6.17 -19.13
CA PHE A 423 -1.65 5.16 -19.99
C PHE A 423 -0.54 4.36 -20.67
N TYR A 424 -0.57 3.06 -20.57
CA TYR A 424 0.36 2.19 -21.28
C TYR A 424 -0.02 2.08 -22.76
N GLN A 425 0.89 2.46 -23.63
CA GLN A 425 0.67 2.39 -25.09
C GLN A 425 0.57 0.94 -25.58
N GLY A 426 -0.21 0.73 -26.63
CA GLY A 426 -0.33 -0.59 -27.28
C GLY A 426 -1.14 -1.62 -26.54
N LEU A 427 -1.77 -1.28 -25.41
CA LEU A 427 -2.74 -2.17 -24.80
C LEU A 427 -4.02 -2.20 -25.65
N PRO A 428 -4.50 -3.38 -26.06
CA PRO A 428 -5.76 -3.47 -26.80
C PRO A 428 -6.92 -3.08 -25.88
N VAL A 429 -7.92 -2.44 -26.47
CA VAL A 429 -9.18 -2.20 -25.75
C VAL A 429 -9.82 -3.56 -25.45
N GLN A 430 -10.18 -3.78 -24.17
CA GLN A 430 -10.90 -4.99 -23.76
C GLN A 430 -12.31 -4.98 -24.36
N THR A 431 -12.46 -5.57 -25.52
CA THR A 431 -13.76 -5.62 -26.23
C THR A 431 -14.59 -6.83 -25.84
N ASN A 432 -13.96 -7.88 -25.33
CA ASN A 432 -14.64 -9.09 -24.90
C ASN A 432 -14.34 -9.40 -23.42
N PRO A 433 -15.30 -9.26 -22.53
CA PRO A 433 -15.11 -9.50 -21.10
C PRO A 433 -14.84 -10.96 -20.73
N ARG A 434 -14.95 -11.89 -21.69
CA ARG A 434 -14.63 -13.32 -21.48
C ARG A 434 -13.17 -13.66 -21.75
N ILE A 435 -12.42 -12.74 -22.36
CA ILE A 435 -11.00 -12.98 -22.69
C ILE A 435 -10.16 -12.33 -21.61
N GLN A 436 -9.28 -13.14 -21.00
CA GLN A 436 -8.33 -12.63 -20.02
C GLN A 436 -7.44 -11.56 -20.65
N PRO A 437 -7.29 -10.37 -20.02
CA PRO A 437 -6.33 -9.38 -20.45
C PRO A 437 -4.91 -9.95 -20.51
N SER A 438 -4.16 -9.61 -21.54
CA SER A 438 -2.76 -10.06 -21.71
C SER A 438 -1.77 -9.26 -20.86
N TRP A 439 -2.24 -8.27 -20.13
CA TRP A 439 -1.45 -7.41 -19.26
C TRP A 439 -1.79 -7.63 -17.79
N SER A 440 -0.89 -7.20 -16.90
CA SER A 440 -1.07 -7.27 -15.45
C SER A 440 -2.16 -6.30 -14.96
N TRP A 441 -2.74 -6.61 -13.82
CA TRP A 441 -3.76 -5.79 -13.18
C TRP A 441 -3.30 -4.33 -12.93
N SER A 442 -2.01 -4.10 -12.68
CA SER A 442 -1.43 -2.76 -12.48
C SER A 442 -1.61 -1.83 -13.69
N LYS A 443 -1.71 -2.40 -14.89
CA LYS A 443 -1.89 -1.66 -16.14
C LYS A 443 -3.34 -1.40 -16.52
N ASP A 444 -4.31 -2.01 -15.83
CA ASP A 444 -5.72 -1.67 -16.03
C ASP A 444 -5.92 -0.17 -15.78
N PHE A 445 -6.75 0.47 -16.59
CA PHE A 445 -6.92 1.92 -16.57
C PHE A 445 -8.39 2.34 -16.65
N ASN A 446 -8.65 3.56 -16.21
CA ASN A 446 -9.87 4.31 -16.42
C ASN A 446 -9.51 5.72 -16.92
N GLU A 447 -10.46 6.64 -16.93
CA GLU A 447 -10.26 8.05 -17.34
C GLU A 447 -9.19 8.79 -16.52
N LEU A 448 -8.88 8.31 -15.32
CA LEU A 448 -7.88 8.89 -14.41
C LEU A 448 -6.47 8.29 -14.58
N GLY A 449 -6.32 7.32 -15.48
CA GLY A 449 -5.04 6.65 -15.74
C GLY A 449 -4.98 5.20 -15.29
N SER A 450 -3.78 4.62 -15.39
CA SER A 450 -3.55 3.23 -15.00
C SER A 450 -3.63 3.02 -13.49
N ASN A 451 -3.92 1.80 -13.06
CA ASN A 451 -3.92 1.43 -11.64
C ASN A 451 -2.57 1.76 -10.98
N ASP A 452 -1.48 1.54 -11.69
CA ASP A 452 -0.14 1.84 -11.18
C ASP A 452 0.08 3.34 -11.03
N PHE A 453 -0.27 4.14 -12.03
CA PHE A 453 -0.12 5.59 -11.99
C PHE A 453 -0.95 6.23 -10.88
N ARG A 454 -2.21 5.82 -10.72
CA ARG A 454 -3.18 6.37 -9.75
C ARG A 454 -2.90 5.93 -8.30
N ALA A 455 -2.11 4.87 -8.11
CA ALA A 455 -1.92 4.29 -6.80
C ALA A 455 -1.22 5.25 -5.84
N THR A 456 -1.85 5.57 -4.72
CA THR A 456 -1.19 6.24 -3.58
C THR A 456 -0.04 5.37 -3.07
N ARG A 457 1.10 6.01 -2.87
CA ARG A 457 2.30 5.39 -2.30
C ARG A 457 2.65 6.06 -1.00
N ARG A 458 3.04 5.27 -0.01
CA ARG A 458 3.41 5.75 1.33
C ARG A 458 4.91 5.65 1.57
N ASN A 459 5.39 6.40 2.57
CA ASN A 459 6.80 6.40 3.00
C ASN A 459 7.75 6.71 1.84
N ILE A 460 7.41 7.73 1.07
CA ILE A 460 8.15 8.17 -0.12
C ILE A 460 9.35 9.00 0.34
N TRP A 461 10.54 8.68 -0.19
CA TRP A 461 11.72 9.52 -0.06
C TRP A 461 11.76 10.58 -1.15
N TYR A 462 11.44 10.18 -2.38
CA TYR A 462 11.16 11.10 -3.47
C TYR A 462 10.20 10.49 -4.47
N ALA A 463 9.48 11.36 -5.16
CA ALA A 463 8.69 11.03 -6.32
C ALA A 463 8.74 12.20 -7.32
N GLY A 464 8.48 11.92 -8.56
CA GLY A 464 8.43 12.92 -9.60
C GLY A 464 7.45 12.57 -10.70
N LEU A 465 7.11 13.61 -11.46
CA LEU A 465 6.38 13.48 -12.72
C LEU A 465 7.33 13.90 -13.85
N CYS A 466 7.30 13.18 -14.95
CA CYS A 466 8.02 13.53 -16.16
C CYS A 466 7.14 13.29 -17.39
N ASP A 467 7.54 13.89 -18.52
CA ASP A 467 6.98 13.55 -19.82
C ASP A 467 7.64 12.30 -20.40
N GLY A 468 7.11 11.79 -21.50
CA GLY A 468 7.63 10.59 -22.16
C GLY A 468 9.09 10.67 -22.64
N ASN A 469 9.72 11.82 -22.53
CA ASN A 469 11.13 12.03 -22.90
C ASN A 469 12.09 12.02 -21.70
N GLY A 470 11.60 11.91 -20.46
CA GLY A 470 12.36 11.76 -19.21
C GLY A 470 12.65 13.04 -18.48
#